data_c056eb93074186ddf8b81fe8afdc50e8
#
_entry.id   c056eb93074186ddf8b81fe8afdc50e8
#
_cell.length_a   1.000
_cell.length_b   1.000
_cell.length_c   1.000
_cell.angle_alpha   90.00
_cell.angle_beta   90.00
_cell.angle_gamma   90.00
#
_symmetry.space_group_name_H-M   'P 1'
#
loop_
_entity.id
_entity.type
_entity.pdbx_description
1 polymer ?
#
loop_
_entity_poly.entity_id
_entity_poly.type
_entity_poly.pdbx_seq_one_letter_code
_entity_poly.pdbx_strand_id
1 'polypeptide(L)'
;MSKIKIMCTSTGCIDYAPERYKSLGIDIIRIHVFFNGKEYREGFDLDPVEFYRQLETIEDPKNHLPTTGMPDTEEIMECFDRAIADGYDEAIVYVLSSALGGTYNKICLVAKEYENKLKIHVIDTHLTCFGEGLLAIKAAEYAAKGMSAEEILKETRWSMDHQEFIGVDGKLDYLIYNGRLKGGKAFMGQLL
;
A
#
# COMPACT_ATOMS: atom_id res chain seq x y z
N MET A 1 10.69 26.13 4.62
CA MET A 1 9.58 25.25 4.18
C MET A 1 9.81 23.89 4.81
N SER A 2 8.76 23.28 5.33
CA SER A 2 8.84 21.93 5.90
C SER A 2 9.27 20.94 4.83
N LYS A 3 10.19 20.04 5.15
CA LYS A 3 10.66 18.99 4.25
C LYS A 3 9.76 17.77 4.46
N ILE A 4 9.02 17.36 3.42
CA ILE A 4 7.97 16.37 3.51
C ILE A 4 8.42 15.06 2.85
N LYS A 5 8.39 13.97 3.62
CA LYS A 5 8.63 12.61 3.10
C LYS A 5 7.31 11.99 2.64
N ILE A 6 7.30 11.46 1.43
CA ILE A 6 6.16 10.67 0.94
C ILE A 6 6.47 9.18 1.08
N MET A 7 5.49 8.46 1.60
CA MET A 7 5.55 7.02 1.80
C MET A 7 4.29 6.36 1.23
N CYS A 8 4.41 5.11 0.82
CA CYS A 8 3.32 4.29 0.30
C CYS A 8 3.47 2.85 0.77
N THR A 9 2.38 2.11 0.92
CA THR A 9 2.52 0.67 1.13
C THR A 9 2.87 -0.04 -0.18
N SER A 10 3.49 -1.21 -0.12
CA SER A 10 3.89 -1.98 -1.32
C SER A 10 2.70 -2.32 -2.21
N THR A 11 1.50 -2.39 -1.63
CA THR A 11 0.23 -2.57 -2.36
C THR A 11 -0.04 -1.48 -3.40
N GLY A 12 0.62 -0.31 -3.30
CA GLY A 12 0.58 0.77 -4.29
C GLY A 12 1.33 0.47 -5.59
N CYS A 13 2.01 -0.67 -5.69
CA CYS A 13 2.69 -1.17 -6.89
C CYS A 13 3.76 -0.23 -7.49
N ILE A 14 4.34 0.67 -6.68
CA ILE A 14 5.35 1.65 -7.15
C ILE A 14 6.63 0.93 -7.60
N ASP A 15 6.98 -0.20 -6.99
CA ASP A 15 8.13 -1.02 -7.40
C ASP A 15 8.05 -1.49 -8.87
N TYR A 16 6.83 -1.60 -9.41
CA TYR A 16 6.58 -2.03 -10.79
C TYR A 16 6.26 -0.86 -11.74
N ALA A 17 6.25 0.36 -11.21
CA ALA A 17 6.00 1.56 -11.99
C ALA A 17 7.18 1.90 -12.91
N PRO A 18 6.97 2.70 -13.97
CA PRO A 18 8.06 3.23 -14.78
C PRO A 18 9.12 3.95 -13.95
N GLU A 19 10.38 3.85 -14.37
CA GLU A 19 11.57 4.33 -13.63
C GLU A 19 11.44 5.80 -13.18
N ARG A 20 10.82 6.65 -14.01
CA ARG A 20 10.56 8.06 -13.66
C ARG A 20 9.77 8.25 -12.36
N TYR A 21 8.96 7.27 -11.96
CA TYR A 21 8.19 7.32 -10.71
C TYR A 21 8.98 6.75 -9.53
N LYS A 22 9.83 5.74 -9.78
CA LYS A 22 10.73 5.19 -8.76
C LYS A 22 11.74 6.23 -8.28
N SER A 23 12.18 7.13 -9.19
CA SER A 23 13.13 8.21 -8.87
C SER A 23 12.54 9.33 -8.02
N LEU A 24 11.24 9.34 -7.71
CA LEU A 24 10.61 10.35 -6.86
C LEU A 24 10.95 10.23 -5.37
N GLY A 25 11.69 9.19 -4.96
CA GLY A 25 12.13 9.02 -3.58
C GLY A 25 11.02 8.69 -2.59
N ILE A 26 9.97 8.01 -3.07
CA ILE A 26 8.87 7.51 -2.23
C ILE A 26 9.39 6.29 -1.44
N ASP A 27 9.27 6.31 -0.12
CA ASP A 27 9.60 5.14 0.70
C ASP A 27 8.44 4.14 0.70
N ILE A 28 8.79 2.86 0.62
CA ILE A 28 7.81 1.78 0.55
C ILE A 28 7.79 1.01 1.88
N ILE A 29 6.63 1.02 2.54
CA ILE A 29 6.34 0.18 3.71
C ILE A 29 5.79 -1.15 3.18
N ARG A 30 6.50 -2.25 3.43
CA ARG A 30 6.21 -3.52 2.77
C ARG A 30 5.24 -4.38 3.54
N ILE A 31 4.22 -4.89 2.88
CA ILE A 31 3.39 -5.96 3.43
C ILE A 31 4.09 -7.30 3.24
N HIS A 32 3.72 -8.26 4.07
CA HIS A 32 4.26 -9.61 4.02
C HIS A 32 3.35 -10.52 3.19
N VAL A 33 3.95 -11.44 2.46
CA VAL A 33 3.25 -12.50 1.70
C VAL A 33 3.75 -13.83 2.21
N PHE A 34 2.84 -14.69 2.68
CA PHE A 34 3.13 -16.05 3.13
C PHE A 34 2.69 -17.03 2.06
N PHE A 35 3.63 -17.78 1.52
CA PHE A 35 3.37 -18.73 0.47
C PHE A 35 4.33 -19.93 0.54
N ASN A 36 3.79 -21.14 0.43
CA ASN A 36 4.55 -22.40 0.48
C ASN A 36 5.48 -22.50 1.71
N GLY A 37 4.99 -22.07 2.89
CA GLY A 37 5.72 -22.12 4.16
C GLY A 37 6.86 -21.12 4.27
N LYS A 38 6.94 -20.15 3.36
CA LYS A 38 7.90 -19.05 3.37
C LYS A 38 7.19 -17.71 3.52
N GLU A 39 7.91 -16.76 4.08
CA GLU A 39 7.52 -15.37 4.22
C GLU A 39 8.36 -14.51 3.27
N TYR A 40 7.71 -13.59 2.59
CA TYR A 40 8.30 -12.66 1.62
C TYR A 40 7.81 -11.24 1.91
N ARG A 41 8.66 -10.26 1.63
CA ARG A 41 8.27 -8.85 1.59
C ARG A 41 7.90 -8.49 0.15
N GLU A 42 6.66 -8.07 -0.03
CA GLU A 42 6.12 -7.74 -1.35
C GLU A 42 6.98 -6.70 -2.08
N GLY A 43 7.29 -6.97 -3.35
CA GLY A 43 8.10 -6.10 -4.20
C GLY A 43 9.59 -6.02 -3.84
N PHE A 44 10.07 -6.84 -2.90
CA PHE A 44 11.48 -6.87 -2.49
C PHE A 44 12.14 -8.24 -2.70
N ASP A 45 11.63 -9.28 -2.06
CA ASP A 45 12.19 -10.64 -2.13
C ASP A 45 11.23 -11.67 -2.76
N LEU A 46 10.10 -11.20 -3.31
CA LEU A 46 9.13 -11.99 -4.05
C LEU A 46 9.18 -11.61 -5.53
N ASP A 47 9.66 -12.49 -6.38
CA ASP A 47 9.57 -12.32 -7.83
C ASP A 47 8.11 -12.53 -8.30
N PRO A 48 7.44 -11.53 -8.89
CA PRO A 48 6.03 -11.63 -9.23
C PRO A 48 5.76 -12.62 -10.36
N VAL A 49 6.67 -12.78 -11.32
CA VAL A 49 6.47 -13.70 -12.45
C VAL A 49 6.50 -15.14 -11.95
N GLU A 50 7.48 -15.48 -11.12
CA GLU A 50 7.60 -16.80 -10.52
C GLU A 50 6.45 -17.08 -9.55
N PHE A 51 6.05 -16.07 -8.77
CA PHE A 51 4.91 -16.18 -7.85
C PHE A 51 3.61 -16.53 -8.59
N TYR A 52 3.26 -15.79 -9.64
CA TYR A 52 2.05 -16.07 -10.42
C TYR A 52 2.13 -17.40 -11.14
N ARG A 53 3.30 -17.80 -11.64
CA ARG A 53 3.51 -19.11 -12.25
C ARG A 53 3.23 -20.24 -11.23
N GLN A 54 3.67 -20.07 -9.99
CA GLN A 54 3.38 -21.05 -8.94
C GLN A 54 1.89 -21.07 -8.56
N LEU A 55 1.22 -19.91 -8.53
CA LEU A 55 -0.22 -19.83 -8.28
C LEU A 55 -1.05 -20.63 -9.30
N GLU A 56 -0.65 -20.62 -10.56
CA GLU A 56 -1.34 -21.38 -11.63
C GLU A 56 -1.26 -22.88 -11.44
N THR A 57 -0.25 -23.36 -10.71
CA THR A 57 -0.02 -24.81 -10.47
C THR A 57 -0.63 -25.33 -9.18
N ILE A 58 -1.34 -24.50 -8.41
CA ILE A 58 -1.98 -24.92 -7.16
C ILE A 58 -3.16 -25.84 -7.45
N GLU A 59 -3.07 -27.11 -7.04
CA GLU A 59 -4.14 -28.11 -7.25
C GLU A 59 -5.34 -27.90 -6.32
N ASP A 60 -5.11 -27.41 -5.09
CA ASP A 60 -6.16 -27.10 -4.08
C ASP A 60 -6.04 -25.65 -3.61
N PRO A 61 -6.54 -24.69 -4.39
CA PRO A 61 -6.43 -23.28 -4.05
C PRO A 61 -7.07 -22.93 -2.70
N LYS A 62 -8.13 -23.61 -2.32
CA LYS A 62 -8.87 -23.32 -1.09
C LYS A 62 -8.01 -23.48 0.17
N ASN A 63 -7.09 -24.44 0.17
CA ASN A 63 -6.25 -24.76 1.33
C ASN A 63 -4.78 -24.32 1.19
N HIS A 64 -4.36 -23.93 -0.01
CA HIS A 64 -2.94 -23.62 -0.31
C HIS A 64 -2.74 -22.21 -0.89
N LEU A 65 -3.72 -21.32 -0.74
CA LEU A 65 -3.55 -19.93 -1.17
C LEU A 65 -2.48 -19.20 -0.37
N PRO A 66 -1.75 -18.31 -1.01
CA PRO A 66 -0.94 -17.33 -0.29
C PRO A 66 -1.84 -16.45 0.58
N THR A 67 -1.30 -16.04 1.71
CA THR A 67 -1.93 -15.08 2.61
C THR A 67 -1.04 -13.86 2.75
N THR A 68 -1.61 -12.75 3.19
CA THR A 68 -0.87 -11.52 3.43
C THR A 68 -0.87 -11.16 4.90
N GLY A 69 0.24 -10.60 5.38
CA GLY A 69 0.42 -10.00 6.70
C GLY A 69 0.60 -8.50 6.61
N MET A 70 0.30 -7.82 7.71
CA MET A 70 0.64 -6.40 7.86
C MET A 70 2.16 -6.25 7.98
N PRO A 71 2.74 -5.08 7.61
CA PRO A 71 4.14 -4.77 7.88
C PRO A 71 4.48 -4.99 9.35
N ASP A 72 5.69 -5.40 9.68
CA ASP A 72 6.13 -5.44 11.06
C ASP A 72 6.22 -4.03 11.66
N THR A 73 6.08 -3.95 12.98
CA THR A 73 6.15 -2.66 13.71
C THR A 73 7.51 -2.02 13.48
N GLU A 74 8.57 -2.83 13.57
CA GLU A 74 9.94 -2.44 13.37
C GLU A 74 10.18 -1.88 11.96
N GLU A 75 9.63 -2.48 10.92
CA GLU A 75 9.76 -1.99 9.54
C GLU A 75 9.08 -0.62 9.34
N ILE A 76 7.92 -0.42 9.97
CA ILE A 76 7.25 0.89 9.94
C ILE A 76 8.10 1.93 10.67
N MET A 77 8.63 1.59 11.85
CA MET A 77 9.48 2.46 12.65
C MET A 77 10.77 2.82 11.89
N GLU A 78 11.42 1.86 11.24
CA GLU A 78 12.60 2.10 10.41
C GLU A 78 12.36 3.12 9.29
N CYS A 79 11.17 3.10 8.66
CA CYS A 79 10.82 4.10 7.65
C CYS A 79 10.70 5.51 8.27
N PHE A 80 10.09 5.62 9.45
CA PHE A 80 9.96 6.91 10.14
C PHE A 80 11.29 7.42 10.69
N ASP A 81 12.09 6.54 11.28
CA ASP A 81 13.42 6.89 11.81
C ASP A 81 14.36 7.34 10.68
N ARG A 82 14.30 6.69 9.51
CA ARG A 82 15.05 7.10 8.33
C ARG A 82 14.60 8.48 7.84
N ALA A 83 13.30 8.77 7.81
CA ALA A 83 12.81 10.09 7.44
C ALA A 83 13.34 11.18 8.41
N ILE A 84 13.36 10.91 9.72
CA ILE A 84 13.92 11.81 10.72
C ILE A 84 15.42 12.02 10.49
N ALA A 85 16.17 10.94 10.29
CA ALA A 85 17.62 10.98 10.04
C ALA A 85 17.98 11.78 8.78
N ASP A 86 17.13 11.70 7.74
CA ASP A 86 17.25 12.46 6.48
C ASP A 86 16.77 13.93 6.61
N GLY A 87 16.35 14.34 7.82
CA GLY A 87 15.95 15.72 8.13
C GLY A 87 14.60 16.11 7.56
N TYR A 88 13.64 15.17 7.48
CA TYR A 88 12.26 15.51 7.16
C TYR A 88 11.50 15.94 8.42
N ASP A 89 10.62 16.94 8.26
CA ASP A 89 9.80 17.48 9.34
C ASP A 89 8.43 16.83 9.39
N GLU A 90 7.94 16.42 8.22
CA GLU A 90 6.62 15.80 8.05
C GLU A 90 6.72 14.57 7.14
N ALA A 91 5.79 13.62 7.33
CA ALA A 91 5.60 12.49 6.44
C ALA A 91 4.12 12.35 6.06
N ILE A 92 3.85 11.98 4.80
CA ILE A 92 2.52 11.61 4.33
C ILE A 92 2.59 10.16 3.85
N VAL A 93 1.80 9.28 4.47
CA VAL A 93 1.78 7.85 4.21
C VAL A 93 0.47 7.47 3.54
N TYR A 94 0.51 7.09 2.27
CA TYR A 94 -0.63 6.56 1.55
C TYR A 94 -0.72 5.05 1.78
N VAL A 95 -1.88 4.59 2.22
CA VAL A 95 -2.09 3.20 2.64
C VAL A 95 -3.30 2.62 1.90
N LEU A 96 -3.22 1.32 1.58
CA LEU A 96 -4.35 0.61 0.99
C LEU A 96 -5.61 0.77 1.84
N SER A 97 -6.78 0.61 1.19
CA SER A 97 -8.08 0.70 1.84
C SER A 97 -8.17 -0.10 3.14
N SER A 98 -8.58 0.55 4.22
CA SER A 98 -8.86 -0.08 5.51
C SER A 98 -9.96 -1.15 5.44
N ALA A 99 -10.78 -1.12 4.39
CA ALA A 99 -11.77 -2.18 4.12
C ALA A 99 -11.16 -3.51 3.68
N LEU A 100 -9.90 -3.50 3.23
CA LEU A 100 -9.17 -4.69 2.74
C LEU A 100 -8.28 -5.34 3.81
N GLY A 101 -7.93 -4.60 4.87
CA GLY A 101 -7.05 -5.14 5.92
C GLY A 101 -6.75 -4.16 7.05
N GLY A 102 -5.90 -4.59 7.99
CA GLY A 102 -5.56 -3.83 9.20
C GLY A 102 -4.35 -2.88 9.06
N THR A 103 -3.72 -2.82 7.90
CA THR A 103 -2.46 -2.08 7.69
C THR A 103 -2.59 -0.60 8.04
N TYR A 104 -3.68 0.06 7.59
CA TYR A 104 -3.95 1.46 7.94
C TYR A 104 -3.96 1.68 9.46
N ASN A 105 -4.73 0.87 10.19
CA ASN A 105 -4.83 1.00 11.63
C ASN A 105 -3.48 0.75 12.34
N LYS A 106 -2.70 -0.23 11.86
CA LYS A 106 -1.36 -0.53 12.41
C LYS A 106 -0.41 0.65 12.21
N ILE A 107 -0.35 1.24 11.02
CA ILE A 107 0.49 2.41 10.75
C ILE A 107 0.05 3.61 11.58
N CYS A 108 -1.27 3.85 11.75
CA CYS A 108 -1.77 4.89 12.63
C CYS A 108 -1.34 4.71 14.10
N LEU A 109 -1.29 3.46 14.59
CA LEU A 109 -0.83 3.18 15.95
C LEU A 109 0.65 3.49 16.13
N VAL A 110 1.50 3.05 15.18
CA VAL A 110 2.93 3.33 15.23
C VAL A 110 3.20 4.82 15.08
N ALA A 111 2.47 5.53 14.21
CA ALA A 111 2.64 6.97 13.99
C ALA A 111 2.42 7.79 15.28
N LYS A 112 1.57 7.35 16.20
CA LYS A 112 1.36 8.03 17.49
C LYS A 112 2.62 8.07 18.37
N GLU A 113 3.49 7.08 18.27
CA GLU A 113 4.75 7.04 19.02
C GLU A 113 5.76 8.11 18.53
N TYR A 114 5.47 8.70 17.36
CA TYR A 114 6.31 9.70 16.70
C TYR A 114 5.79 11.13 16.80
N GLU A 115 4.65 11.39 17.46
CA GLU A 115 3.98 12.71 17.51
C GLU A 115 4.90 13.89 17.87
N ASN A 116 5.94 13.64 18.71
CA ASN A 116 6.91 14.66 19.13
C ASN A 116 8.20 14.70 18.29
N LYS A 117 8.33 13.84 17.26
CA LYS A 117 9.56 13.69 16.47
C LYS A 117 9.34 13.96 14.99
N LEU A 118 8.23 13.51 14.44
CA LEU A 118 7.88 13.61 13.04
C LEU A 118 6.36 13.77 12.93
N LYS A 119 5.89 14.80 12.24
CA LYS A 119 4.46 14.97 12.01
C LYS A 119 4.01 14.05 10.88
N ILE A 120 3.24 13.02 11.20
CA ILE A 120 2.86 11.96 10.27
C ILE A 120 1.38 12.06 9.93
N HIS A 121 1.08 12.12 8.64
CA HIS A 121 -0.28 12.07 8.09
C HIS A 121 -0.50 10.71 7.45
N VAL A 122 -1.29 9.85 8.08
CA VAL A 122 -1.63 8.53 7.52
C VAL A 122 -2.95 8.63 6.79
N ILE A 123 -2.97 8.28 5.51
CA ILE A 123 -4.11 8.45 4.61
C ILE A 123 -4.66 7.08 4.21
N ASP A 124 -5.89 6.79 4.64
CA ASP A 124 -6.67 5.69 4.07
C ASP A 124 -7.13 6.09 2.67
N THR A 125 -6.55 5.49 1.65
CA THR A 125 -6.85 5.87 0.27
C THR A 125 -8.20 5.36 -0.23
N HIS A 126 -8.81 4.40 0.47
CA HIS A 126 -9.96 3.62 0.00
C HIS A 126 -9.72 2.91 -1.33
N LEU A 127 -8.47 2.76 -1.73
CA LEU A 127 -8.00 2.17 -2.97
C LEU A 127 -7.00 1.05 -2.71
N THR A 128 -6.54 0.43 -3.77
CA THR A 128 -5.46 -0.55 -3.79
C THR A 128 -4.72 -0.47 -5.12
N CYS A 129 -3.65 -1.24 -5.26
CA CYS A 129 -2.84 -1.32 -6.47
C CYS A 129 -2.38 0.09 -6.92
N PHE A 130 -2.28 0.30 -8.22
CA PHE A 130 -1.78 1.57 -8.75
C PHE A 130 -2.70 2.77 -8.45
N GLY A 131 -3.95 2.55 -8.05
CA GLY A 131 -4.84 3.63 -7.56
C GLY A 131 -4.30 4.30 -6.30
N GLU A 132 -3.80 3.52 -5.35
CA GLU A 132 -3.10 3.99 -4.15
C GLU A 132 -1.75 4.63 -4.53
N GLY A 133 -0.94 3.92 -5.33
CA GLY A 133 0.39 4.40 -5.74
C GLY A 133 0.36 5.71 -6.51
N LEU A 134 -0.67 5.95 -7.33
CA LEU A 134 -0.83 7.19 -8.08
C LEU A 134 -1.00 8.41 -7.16
N LEU A 135 -1.68 8.26 -6.02
CA LEU A 135 -1.79 9.33 -5.03
C LEU A 135 -0.43 9.66 -4.41
N ALA A 136 0.36 8.65 -4.08
CA ALA A 136 1.72 8.85 -3.55
C ALA A 136 2.64 9.50 -4.60
N ILE A 137 2.55 9.09 -5.87
CA ILE A 137 3.30 9.71 -6.98
C ILE A 137 2.92 11.19 -7.11
N LYS A 138 1.64 11.53 -7.15
CA LYS A 138 1.18 12.93 -7.22
C LYS A 138 1.67 13.74 -6.02
N ALA A 139 1.58 13.19 -4.82
CA ALA A 139 2.06 13.84 -3.62
C ALA A 139 3.57 14.12 -3.67
N ALA A 140 4.37 13.17 -4.17
CA ALA A 140 5.80 13.34 -4.32
C ALA A 140 6.14 14.43 -5.37
N GLU A 141 5.41 14.48 -6.48
CA GLU A 141 5.55 15.53 -7.47
C GLU A 141 5.19 16.92 -6.90
N TYR A 142 4.17 17.01 -6.06
CA TYR A 142 3.78 18.26 -5.38
C TYR A 142 4.81 18.66 -4.32
N ALA A 143 5.32 17.73 -3.54
CA ALA A 143 6.38 17.99 -2.57
C ALA A 143 7.66 18.50 -3.27
N ALA A 144 8.02 17.94 -4.42
CA ALA A 144 9.15 18.40 -5.24
C ALA A 144 8.96 19.83 -5.79
N LYS A 145 7.70 20.28 -5.94
CA LYS A 145 7.36 21.68 -6.31
C LYS A 145 7.32 22.63 -5.12
N GLY A 146 7.60 22.15 -3.90
CA GLY A 146 7.63 22.94 -2.69
C GLY A 146 6.26 23.23 -2.06
N MET A 147 5.22 22.46 -2.41
CA MET A 147 3.92 22.57 -1.76
C MET A 147 4.00 22.12 -0.30
N SER A 148 3.22 22.76 0.56
CA SER A 148 3.06 22.36 1.96
C SER A 148 2.27 21.03 2.09
N ALA A 149 2.41 20.37 3.23
CA ALA A 149 1.64 19.13 3.49
C ALA A 149 0.13 19.38 3.40
N GLU A 150 -0.36 20.52 3.87
CA GLU A 150 -1.77 20.89 3.80
C GLU A 150 -2.27 21.00 2.34
N GLU A 151 -1.50 21.66 1.48
CA GLU A 151 -1.82 21.79 0.06
C GLU A 151 -1.79 20.41 -0.64
N ILE A 152 -0.76 19.60 -0.38
CA ILE A 152 -0.65 18.23 -0.91
C ILE A 152 -1.86 17.39 -0.50
N LEU A 153 -2.21 17.42 0.78
CA LEU A 153 -3.34 16.66 1.30
C LEU A 153 -4.68 17.12 0.71
N LYS A 154 -4.84 18.42 0.47
CA LYS A 154 -6.03 18.97 -0.20
C LYS A 154 -6.15 18.45 -1.63
N GLU A 155 -5.07 18.52 -2.41
CA GLU A 155 -5.07 18.09 -3.82
C GLU A 155 -5.22 16.57 -3.97
N THR A 156 -4.57 15.79 -3.11
CA THR A 156 -4.71 14.34 -3.15
C THR A 156 -6.08 13.87 -2.65
N ARG A 157 -6.69 14.55 -1.68
CA ARG A 157 -8.07 14.29 -1.27
C ARG A 157 -9.04 14.58 -2.41
N TRP A 158 -8.90 15.72 -3.08
CA TRP A 158 -9.68 16.00 -4.28
C TRP A 158 -9.53 14.89 -5.33
N SER A 159 -8.30 14.40 -5.53
CA SER A 159 -8.05 13.29 -6.45
C SER A 159 -8.74 12.00 -6.00
N MET A 160 -8.76 11.69 -4.70
CA MET A 160 -9.48 10.52 -4.15
C MET A 160 -10.98 10.60 -4.41
N ASP A 161 -11.56 11.79 -4.28
CA ASP A 161 -13.01 12.02 -4.47
C ASP A 161 -13.42 11.97 -5.96
N HIS A 162 -12.47 12.10 -6.90
CA HIS A 162 -12.72 12.23 -8.34
C HIS A 162 -12.05 11.15 -9.19
N GLN A 163 -11.50 10.10 -8.58
CA GLN A 163 -10.96 8.96 -9.31
C GLN A 163 -11.81 7.71 -9.08
N GLU A 164 -11.91 6.90 -10.11
CA GLU A 164 -12.49 5.56 -10.05
C GLU A 164 -11.40 4.52 -10.27
N PHE A 165 -11.45 3.45 -9.49
CA PHE A 165 -10.59 2.29 -9.68
C PHE A 165 -11.46 1.14 -10.20
N ILE A 166 -11.14 0.67 -11.40
CA ILE A 166 -11.81 -0.47 -12.02
C ILE A 166 -10.79 -1.61 -12.12
N GLY A 167 -11.06 -2.70 -11.42
CA GLY A 167 -10.28 -3.93 -11.48
C GLY A 167 -11.10 -5.04 -12.15
N VAL A 168 -10.42 -5.88 -12.94
CA VAL A 168 -11.01 -7.09 -13.49
C VAL A 168 -10.25 -8.29 -12.94
N ASP A 169 -10.93 -9.07 -12.13
CA ASP A 169 -10.39 -10.30 -11.56
C ASP A 169 -10.68 -11.47 -12.51
N GLY A 170 -9.65 -12.23 -12.85
CA GLY A 170 -9.80 -13.44 -13.67
C GLY A 170 -10.58 -14.54 -12.95
N LYS A 171 -10.51 -14.58 -11.62
CA LYS A 171 -11.24 -15.53 -10.75
C LYS A 171 -11.56 -14.85 -9.42
N LEU A 172 -12.83 -14.87 -9.01
CA LEU A 172 -13.28 -14.31 -7.72
C LEU A 172 -13.01 -15.26 -6.54
N ASP A 173 -12.71 -16.53 -6.79
CA ASP A 173 -12.49 -17.55 -5.77
C ASP A 173 -11.44 -17.13 -4.74
N TYR A 174 -10.35 -16.49 -5.17
CA TYR A 174 -9.28 -16.01 -4.30
C TYR A 174 -9.76 -14.95 -3.31
N LEU A 175 -10.60 -14.02 -3.76
CA LEU A 175 -11.19 -13.00 -2.88
C LEU A 175 -12.17 -13.63 -1.88
N ILE A 176 -12.91 -14.66 -2.30
CA ILE A 176 -13.86 -15.41 -1.46
C ILE A 176 -13.10 -16.21 -0.40
N TYR A 177 -12.12 -17.01 -0.80
CA TYR A 177 -11.35 -17.87 0.10
C TYR A 177 -10.55 -17.06 1.14
N ASN A 178 -10.00 -15.93 0.73
CA ASN A 178 -9.32 -15.01 1.64
C ASN A 178 -10.26 -14.09 2.44
N GLY A 179 -11.58 -14.22 2.26
CA GLY A 179 -12.59 -13.51 3.04
C GLY A 179 -12.74 -12.01 2.73
N ARG A 180 -12.19 -11.53 1.59
CA ARG A 180 -12.32 -10.13 1.13
C ARG A 180 -13.63 -9.91 0.37
N LEU A 181 -14.20 -10.96 -0.21
CA LEU A 181 -15.51 -10.91 -0.83
C LEU A 181 -16.48 -11.83 -0.05
N LYS A 182 -17.49 -11.25 0.60
CA LYS A 182 -18.43 -11.96 1.47
C LYS A 182 -19.90 -11.69 1.11
N GLY A 183 -20.77 -12.65 1.47
CA GLY A 183 -22.24 -12.48 1.41
C GLY A 183 -22.81 -12.37 0.01
N GLY A 184 -23.85 -11.53 -0.16
CA GLY A 184 -24.57 -11.38 -1.42
C GLY A 184 -23.72 -10.93 -2.60
N LYS A 185 -22.63 -10.16 -2.35
CA LYS A 185 -21.69 -9.74 -3.39
C LYS A 185 -20.88 -10.91 -3.96
N ALA A 186 -20.48 -11.86 -3.10
CA ALA A 186 -19.81 -13.09 -3.52
C ALA A 186 -20.73 -13.95 -4.39
N PHE A 187 -21.99 -14.09 -3.98
CA PHE A 187 -23.00 -14.86 -4.73
C PHE A 187 -23.31 -14.24 -6.11
N MET A 188 -23.44 -12.92 -6.18
CA MET A 188 -23.67 -12.22 -7.46
C MET A 188 -22.48 -12.35 -8.42
N GLY A 189 -21.24 -12.28 -7.91
CA GLY A 189 -20.04 -12.45 -8.72
C GLY A 189 -19.80 -13.86 -9.25
N GLN A 190 -20.42 -14.88 -8.64
CA GLN A 190 -20.34 -16.26 -9.14
C GLN A 190 -21.40 -16.57 -10.23
N LEU A 191 -22.39 -15.69 -10.39
CA LEU A 191 -23.47 -15.84 -11.39
C LEU A 191 -23.17 -15.12 -12.70
N LEU A 192 -22.14 -14.28 -12.77
CA LEU A 192 -21.65 -13.57 -13.95
C LEU A 192 -20.46 -14.30 -14.58
#